data_07e2e85661cb210d59c1664b8e4d92f6
#
_entry.id   07e2e85661cb210d59c1664b8e4d92f6
#
_cell.length_a   1.000
_cell.length_b   1.000
_cell.length_c   1.000
_cell.angle_alpha   90.00
_cell.angle_beta   90.00
_cell.angle_gamma   90.00
#
_symmetry.space_group_name_H-M   'P 1'
#
loop_
_entity.id
_entity.type
_entity.pdbx_description
1 polymer ?
#
loop_
_entity_poly.entity_id
_entity_poly.type
_entity_poly.pdbx_seq_one_letter_code
_entity_poly.pdbx_strand_id
1 'polypeptide(L)'
;MNYLLDLVLIPMQVIIVIYTVYYFILAVVGMWRSRVHKNYTPKNYFAIVVCAHNEEAVVGELVKNLRSLDYPNELYDIFVVADNCTDKTAEVASAAGANVHVRENKQEVGKGYAMGWMFDRVEKMERKYDAFLIFDADNLVHPQFMLEMNDHLEKGESVIQGYLNSKNPTDSWVAGTFSIAFWMVNHMWHLAKYRIGLSTALGGTGMCIRTSIIREYGWDCNSLTEDMEFSMKLLTHGIRTCWGHDAIVYDEKVTTMKASCKQRLRWAQGQFDCAGRYIPKLFATGIKTGNIMILDGIFQVSQPYFLLLTTVYLVLSYINAYTPIYTNILYQILPMSVWTIIGVGQYLFPLIVLLKIKVPPKIWFYYLLYPLFVYSWIPVNILGWFRRHNKVWSHTVHTRAVGLDDVKLTRMGNMNKNQK
;
A
#
# COMPACT_ATOMS: atom_id res chain seq x y z
N MET A 1 -4.64 44.51 -0.34
CA MET A 1 -4.56 43.11 -0.79
C MET A 1 -3.21 42.92 -1.44
N ASN A 2 -2.46 41.87 -1.09
CA ASN A 2 -1.07 41.74 -1.53
C ASN A 2 -1.01 40.83 -2.80
N TYR A 3 -0.97 41.44 -3.99
CA TYR A 3 -0.98 40.75 -5.29
C TYR A 3 0.13 39.70 -5.41
N LEU A 4 1.28 39.86 -4.74
CA LEU A 4 2.37 38.88 -4.74
C LEU A 4 1.98 37.60 -3.99
N LEU A 5 1.22 37.71 -2.91
CA LEU A 5 0.70 36.56 -2.19
C LEU A 5 -0.35 35.80 -3.02
N ASP A 6 -1.25 36.57 -3.68
CA ASP A 6 -2.27 35.95 -4.52
C ASP A 6 -1.68 35.13 -5.69
N LEU A 7 -0.55 35.55 -6.25
CA LEU A 7 0.15 34.83 -7.32
C LEU A 7 0.57 33.41 -6.91
N VAL A 8 0.85 33.19 -5.63
CA VAL A 8 1.24 31.88 -5.09
C VAL A 8 0.04 31.13 -4.51
N LEU A 9 -0.81 31.84 -3.77
CA LEU A 9 -1.89 31.20 -3.00
C LEU A 9 -3.10 30.83 -3.86
N ILE A 10 -3.36 31.51 -4.98
CA ILE A 10 -4.43 31.13 -5.90
C ILE A 10 -4.13 29.77 -6.57
N PRO A 11 -2.96 29.54 -7.20
CA PRO A 11 -2.60 28.21 -7.72
C PRO A 11 -2.66 27.11 -6.66
N MET A 12 -2.21 27.39 -5.43
CA MET A 12 -2.30 26.45 -4.32
C MET A 12 -3.75 26.05 -4.02
N GLN A 13 -4.67 27.01 -3.96
CA GLN A 13 -6.09 26.74 -3.75
C GLN A 13 -6.69 25.91 -4.89
N VAL A 14 -6.34 26.20 -6.14
CA VAL A 14 -6.78 25.43 -7.32
C VAL A 14 -6.30 23.97 -7.22
N ILE A 15 -5.05 23.75 -6.85
CA ILE A 15 -4.51 22.40 -6.66
C ILE A 15 -5.29 21.67 -5.56
N ILE A 16 -5.59 22.31 -4.44
CA ILE A 16 -6.37 21.72 -3.34
C ILE A 16 -7.76 21.28 -3.83
N VAL A 17 -8.44 22.11 -4.63
CA VAL A 17 -9.75 21.77 -5.20
C VAL A 17 -9.64 20.55 -6.10
N ILE A 18 -8.68 20.54 -7.03
CA ILE A 18 -8.47 19.43 -7.97
C ILE A 18 -8.28 18.11 -7.22
N TYR A 19 -7.40 18.10 -6.21
CA TYR A 19 -7.16 16.91 -5.39
C TYR A 19 -8.39 16.49 -4.59
N THR A 20 -9.09 17.44 -3.99
CA THR A 20 -10.31 17.15 -3.21
C THR A 20 -11.39 16.54 -4.08
N VAL A 21 -11.66 17.13 -5.24
CA VAL A 21 -12.64 16.60 -6.21
C VAL A 21 -12.22 15.21 -6.74
N TYR A 22 -10.95 15.05 -7.08
CA TYR A 22 -10.40 13.79 -7.54
C TYR A 22 -10.62 12.66 -6.50
N TYR A 23 -10.21 12.84 -5.25
CA TYR A 23 -10.39 11.82 -4.20
C TYR A 23 -11.85 11.61 -3.83
N PHE A 24 -12.68 12.64 -3.93
CA PHE A 24 -14.12 12.51 -3.74
C PHE A 24 -14.73 11.61 -4.83
N ILE A 25 -14.38 11.82 -6.10
CA ILE A 25 -14.85 10.98 -7.21
C ILE A 25 -14.40 9.52 -7.00
N LEU A 26 -13.14 9.29 -6.64
CA LEU A 26 -12.64 7.95 -6.33
C LEU A 26 -13.42 7.31 -5.18
N ALA A 27 -13.68 8.05 -4.10
CA ALA A 27 -14.44 7.52 -2.97
C ALA A 27 -15.86 7.11 -3.38
N VAL A 28 -16.53 7.89 -4.23
CA VAL A 28 -17.85 7.57 -4.78
C VAL A 28 -17.78 6.31 -5.65
N VAL A 29 -16.83 6.23 -6.59
CA VAL A 29 -16.64 5.06 -7.47
C VAL A 29 -16.32 3.80 -6.66
N GLY A 30 -15.53 3.91 -5.59
CA GLY A 30 -15.16 2.81 -4.71
C GLY A 30 -16.32 2.25 -3.86
N MET A 31 -17.43 3.00 -3.73
CA MET A 31 -18.60 2.53 -2.99
C MET A 31 -19.34 1.37 -3.67
N TRP A 32 -19.27 1.24 -4.98
CA TRP A 32 -19.89 0.12 -5.68
C TRP A 32 -18.93 -1.07 -5.75
N ARG A 33 -19.45 -2.27 -5.48
CA ARG A 33 -18.68 -3.51 -5.61
C ARG A 33 -18.97 -4.12 -6.98
N SER A 34 -17.92 -4.43 -7.76
CA SER A 34 -18.02 -5.34 -8.89
C SER A 34 -17.30 -6.64 -8.55
N ARG A 35 -17.95 -7.77 -8.74
CA ARG A 35 -17.25 -9.06 -8.74
C ARG A 35 -16.48 -9.19 -10.05
N VAL A 36 -15.19 -9.50 -9.96
CA VAL A 36 -14.33 -9.63 -11.12
C VAL A 36 -14.07 -11.12 -11.47
N HIS A 37 -14.72 -12.06 -10.75
CA HIS A 37 -14.35 -13.48 -10.81
C HIS A 37 -14.86 -14.20 -12.04
N LYS A 38 -13.89 -14.80 -12.74
CA LYS A 38 -14.07 -16.04 -13.49
C LYS A 38 -13.12 -17.03 -12.83
N ASN A 39 -13.62 -18.10 -12.24
CA ASN A 39 -12.80 -19.14 -11.65
C ASN A 39 -12.04 -19.86 -12.75
N TYR A 40 -10.82 -19.42 -13.06
CA TYR A 40 -9.93 -20.11 -13.98
C TYR A 40 -9.29 -21.32 -13.28
N THR A 41 -9.04 -22.37 -14.03
CA THR A 41 -8.29 -23.54 -13.53
C THR A 41 -6.89 -23.08 -13.11
N PRO A 42 -6.41 -23.47 -11.91
CA PRO A 42 -5.04 -23.22 -11.49
C PRO A 42 -4.04 -23.82 -12.48
N LYS A 43 -3.14 -23.00 -13.01
CA LYS A 43 -2.10 -23.44 -13.93
C LYS A 43 -0.80 -22.63 -13.87
N ASN A 44 -0.85 -21.41 -13.31
CA ASN A 44 0.36 -20.58 -13.21
C ASN A 44 1.29 -21.13 -12.13
N TYR A 45 2.59 -21.18 -12.44
CA TYR A 45 3.64 -21.56 -11.50
C TYR A 45 4.12 -20.36 -10.72
N PHE A 46 4.02 -20.38 -9.39
CA PHE A 46 4.40 -19.28 -8.53
C PHE A 46 5.72 -19.51 -7.79
N ALA A 47 6.61 -18.53 -7.81
CA ALA A 47 7.71 -18.42 -6.87
C ALA A 47 7.29 -17.48 -5.73
N ILE A 48 7.00 -18.04 -4.56
CA ILE A 48 6.69 -17.25 -3.36
C ILE A 48 8.00 -16.78 -2.74
N VAL A 49 8.20 -15.48 -2.61
CA VAL A 49 9.41 -14.86 -2.04
C VAL A 49 9.07 -14.15 -0.74
N VAL A 50 9.70 -14.56 0.34
CA VAL A 50 9.60 -13.96 1.67
C VAL A 50 10.97 -13.43 2.07
N CYS A 51 11.10 -12.11 2.25
CA CYS A 51 12.32 -11.50 2.78
C CYS A 51 12.20 -11.36 4.31
N ALA A 52 13.15 -11.95 5.04
CA ALA A 52 13.15 -11.97 6.50
C ALA A 52 14.48 -11.47 7.06
N HIS A 53 14.42 -10.59 8.07
CA HIS A 53 15.58 -10.10 8.81
C HIS A 53 15.29 -10.13 10.31
N ASN A 54 15.84 -11.13 11.01
CA ASN A 54 15.58 -11.36 12.43
C ASN A 54 14.07 -11.53 12.74
N GLU A 55 13.44 -12.48 12.08
CA GLU A 55 11.99 -12.78 12.16
C GLU A 55 11.73 -14.21 12.66
N GLU A 56 12.62 -14.77 13.50
CA GLU A 56 12.48 -16.15 14.02
C GLU A 56 11.14 -16.41 14.71
N ALA A 57 10.54 -15.34 15.31
CA ALA A 57 9.29 -15.44 16.04
C ALA A 57 8.06 -15.68 15.13
N VAL A 58 8.10 -15.26 13.87
CA VAL A 58 6.89 -15.20 13.02
C VAL A 58 7.01 -15.94 11.70
N VAL A 59 8.21 -16.09 11.13
CA VAL A 59 8.43 -16.67 9.80
C VAL A 59 7.91 -18.09 9.67
N GLY A 60 8.01 -18.91 10.74
CA GLY A 60 7.54 -20.28 10.74
C GLY A 60 6.03 -20.41 10.53
N GLU A 61 5.25 -19.53 11.15
CA GLU A 61 3.78 -19.51 11.01
C GLU A 61 3.36 -19.08 9.61
N LEU A 62 4.05 -18.08 9.02
CA LEU A 62 3.81 -17.72 7.62
C LEU A 62 4.09 -18.91 6.67
N VAL A 63 5.23 -19.59 6.81
CA VAL A 63 5.56 -20.72 5.93
C VAL A 63 4.53 -21.85 6.03
N LYS A 64 4.09 -22.20 7.26
CA LYS A 64 3.00 -23.18 7.47
C LYS A 64 1.70 -22.73 6.80
N ASN A 65 1.33 -21.45 6.94
CA ASN A 65 0.14 -20.89 6.32
C ASN A 65 0.25 -20.93 4.78
N LEU A 66 1.38 -20.55 4.20
CA LEU A 66 1.61 -20.62 2.75
C LEU A 66 1.49 -22.04 2.19
N ARG A 67 1.90 -23.06 2.96
CA ARG A 67 1.73 -24.47 2.57
C ARG A 67 0.30 -24.99 2.66
N SER A 68 -0.59 -24.26 3.33
CA SER A 68 -2.00 -24.63 3.51
C SER A 68 -2.97 -23.87 2.59
N LEU A 69 -2.44 -23.12 1.61
CA LEU A 69 -3.28 -22.37 0.67
C LEU A 69 -4.03 -23.29 -0.29
N ASP A 70 -5.22 -22.85 -0.74
CA ASP A 70 -6.07 -23.54 -1.70
C ASP A 70 -5.47 -23.45 -3.13
N TYR A 71 -4.30 -24.06 -3.35
CA TYR A 71 -3.63 -24.09 -4.65
C TYR A 71 -2.83 -25.39 -4.80
N PRO A 72 -2.71 -25.99 -6.00
CA PRO A 72 -1.96 -27.23 -6.18
C PRO A 72 -0.50 -27.07 -5.74
N ASN A 73 -0.03 -27.95 -4.84
CA ASN A 73 1.30 -27.86 -4.24
C ASN A 73 2.44 -27.97 -5.24
N GLU A 74 2.20 -28.66 -6.36
CA GLU A 74 3.15 -28.79 -7.46
C GLU A 74 3.32 -27.52 -8.30
N LEU A 75 2.43 -26.52 -8.14
CA LEU A 75 2.44 -25.30 -8.91
C LEU A 75 3.10 -24.12 -8.17
N TYR A 76 3.73 -24.34 -7.02
CA TYR A 76 4.48 -23.27 -6.35
C TYR A 76 5.64 -23.80 -5.51
N ASP A 77 6.59 -22.91 -5.26
CA ASP A 77 7.67 -23.09 -4.30
C ASP A 77 7.77 -21.88 -3.38
N ILE A 78 8.16 -22.13 -2.12
CA ILE A 78 8.32 -21.09 -1.10
C ILE A 78 9.82 -20.86 -0.87
N PHE A 79 10.27 -19.64 -1.18
CA PHE A 79 11.63 -19.18 -0.97
C PHE A 79 11.67 -18.16 0.16
N VAL A 80 12.46 -18.43 1.19
CA VAL A 80 12.72 -17.48 2.29
C VAL A 80 14.15 -16.97 2.15
N VAL A 81 14.29 -15.67 2.01
CA VAL A 81 15.59 -14.99 2.05
C VAL A 81 15.86 -14.54 3.49
N ALA A 82 16.76 -15.24 4.18
CA ALA A 82 17.27 -14.84 5.48
C ALA A 82 18.38 -13.78 5.25
N ASP A 83 17.99 -12.50 5.25
CA ASP A 83 18.86 -11.38 4.89
C ASP A 83 19.56 -10.80 6.11
N ASN A 84 20.87 -10.97 6.19
CA ASN A 84 21.71 -10.47 7.30
C ASN A 84 21.16 -10.85 8.69
N CYS A 85 20.59 -12.04 8.85
CA CYS A 85 20.03 -12.52 10.11
C CYS A 85 21.13 -12.86 11.13
N THR A 86 20.84 -12.60 12.42
CA THR A 86 21.69 -12.94 13.56
C THR A 86 20.99 -13.89 14.55
N ASP A 87 19.71 -14.21 14.27
CA ASP A 87 18.85 -15.12 15.02
C ASP A 87 18.62 -16.44 14.26
N LYS A 88 17.65 -17.25 14.69
CA LYS A 88 17.32 -18.56 14.08
C LYS A 88 16.30 -18.47 12.94
N THR A 89 16.13 -17.32 12.31
CA THR A 89 15.17 -17.14 11.19
C THR A 89 15.32 -18.20 10.11
N ALA A 90 16.56 -18.47 9.66
CA ALA A 90 16.83 -19.46 8.60
C ALA A 90 16.45 -20.88 9.02
N GLU A 91 16.81 -21.27 10.25
CA GLU A 91 16.52 -22.59 10.80
C GLU A 91 15.02 -22.81 10.95
N VAL A 92 14.29 -21.82 11.49
CA VAL A 92 12.84 -21.87 11.70
C VAL A 92 12.10 -21.95 10.37
N ALA A 93 12.49 -21.17 9.37
CA ALA A 93 11.88 -21.19 8.05
C ALA A 93 12.13 -22.55 7.34
N SER A 94 13.34 -23.09 7.43
CA SER A 94 13.68 -24.40 6.86
C SER A 94 12.90 -25.54 7.54
N ALA A 95 12.81 -25.52 8.88
CA ALA A 95 12.02 -26.51 9.64
C ALA A 95 10.53 -26.46 9.31
N ALA A 96 9.99 -25.29 8.93
CA ALA A 96 8.62 -25.12 8.45
C ALA A 96 8.41 -25.60 7.01
N GLY A 97 9.49 -25.90 6.26
CA GLY A 97 9.46 -26.49 4.91
C GLY A 97 9.61 -25.49 3.78
N ALA A 98 10.28 -24.36 4.01
CA ALA A 98 10.66 -23.42 2.96
C ALA A 98 12.04 -23.76 2.34
N ASN A 99 12.26 -23.33 1.10
CA ASN A 99 13.57 -23.27 0.47
C ASN A 99 14.29 -22.03 0.98
N VAL A 100 15.22 -22.19 1.93
CA VAL A 100 15.89 -21.05 2.57
C VAL A 100 17.17 -20.69 1.84
N HIS A 101 17.33 -19.40 1.59
CA HIS A 101 18.53 -18.78 1.02
C HIS A 101 19.08 -17.73 1.98
N VAL A 102 20.27 -17.97 2.51
CA VAL A 102 20.95 -17.00 3.37
C VAL A 102 21.67 -15.98 2.50
N ARG A 103 21.45 -14.69 2.79
CA ARG A 103 22.12 -13.57 2.16
C ARG A 103 22.84 -12.73 3.21
N GLU A 104 24.14 -12.56 3.04
CA GLU A 104 24.99 -11.72 3.87
C GLU A 104 25.58 -10.60 2.98
N ASN A 105 25.04 -9.40 3.12
CA ASN A 105 25.55 -8.21 2.42
C ASN A 105 25.28 -6.96 3.25
N LYS A 106 26.34 -6.47 3.91
CA LYS A 106 26.25 -5.29 4.78
C LYS A 106 26.26 -3.96 4.03
N GLN A 107 26.54 -3.98 2.72
CA GLN A 107 26.54 -2.77 1.89
C GLN A 107 25.15 -2.49 1.29
N GLU A 108 24.44 -3.55 0.94
CA GLU A 108 23.10 -3.48 0.34
C GLU A 108 22.08 -4.06 1.32
N VAL A 109 21.72 -3.27 2.33
CA VAL A 109 20.79 -3.66 3.39
C VAL A 109 19.37 -3.20 3.05
N GLY A 110 18.42 -4.13 3.16
CA GLY A 110 16.99 -3.83 3.03
C GLY A 110 16.27 -4.77 2.07
N LYS A 111 14.94 -4.76 2.19
CA LYS A 111 14.04 -5.68 1.50
C LYS A 111 14.18 -5.62 -0.03
N GLY A 112 14.30 -4.42 -0.60
CA GLY A 112 14.43 -4.25 -2.05
C GLY A 112 15.65 -4.98 -2.61
N TYR A 113 16.79 -4.90 -1.94
CA TYR A 113 18.00 -5.61 -2.34
C TYR A 113 17.86 -7.13 -2.18
N ALA A 114 17.27 -7.59 -1.08
CA ALA A 114 17.03 -9.01 -0.85
C ALA A 114 16.08 -9.61 -1.91
N MET A 115 15.03 -8.88 -2.29
CA MET A 115 14.11 -9.26 -3.36
C MET A 115 14.82 -9.37 -4.71
N GLY A 116 15.54 -8.33 -5.13
CA GLY A 116 16.28 -8.34 -6.41
C GLY A 116 17.26 -9.50 -6.49
N TRP A 117 18.04 -9.72 -5.43
CA TRP A 117 18.96 -10.84 -5.32
C TRP A 117 18.26 -12.20 -5.45
N MET A 118 17.04 -12.36 -4.92
CA MET A 118 16.29 -13.61 -5.05
C MET A 118 15.67 -13.77 -6.43
N PHE A 119 15.16 -12.70 -7.03
CA PHE A 119 14.62 -12.73 -8.40
C PHE A 119 15.68 -13.23 -9.40
N ASP A 120 16.91 -12.72 -9.31
CA ASP A 120 18.03 -13.15 -10.15
C ASP A 120 18.38 -14.63 -9.96
N ARG A 121 18.19 -15.17 -8.76
CA ARG A 121 18.43 -16.59 -8.47
C ARG A 121 17.32 -17.48 -9.03
N VAL A 122 16.07 -17.09 -8.83
CA VAL A 122 14.91 -17.83 -9.36
C VAL A 122 14.93 -17.88 -10.88
N GLU A 123 15.32 -16.80 -11.55
CA GLU A 123 15.45 -16.80 -13.02
C GLU A 123 16.50 -17.78 -13.54
N LYS A 124 17.50 -18.11 -12.76
CA LYS A 124 18.58 -19.06 -13.10
C LYS A 124 18.23 -20.52 -12.76
N MET A 125 17.13 -20.79 -12.04
CA MET A 125 16.71 -22.14 -11.69
C MET A 125 16.22 -22.90 -12.94
N GLU A 126 16.31 -24.23 -12.90
CA GLU A 126 15.77 -25.09 -13.96
C GLU A 126 14.27 -24.95 -14.08
N ARG A 127 13.56 -24.98 -12.94
CA ARG A 127 12.13 -24.75 -12.87
C ARG A 127 11.82 -23.29 -13.20
N LYS A 128 10.91 -23.08 -14.15
CA LYS A 128 10.47 -21.75 -14.54
C LYS A 128 9.15 -21.42 -13.86
N TYR A 129 9.00 -20.16 -13.45
CA TYR A 129 7.82 -19.63 -12.78
C TYR A 129 7.18 -18.56 -13.65
N ASP A 130 5.84 -18.47 -13.60
CA ASP A 130 5.07 -17.49 -14.33
C ASP A 130 5.02 -16.15 -13.61
N ALA A 131 5.00 -16.18 -12.28
CA ALA A 131 4.97 -14.98 -11.46
C ALA A 131 5.63 -15.17 -10.09
N PHE A 132 6.11 -14.07 -9.54
CA PHE A 132 6.51 -13.91 -8.14
C PHE A 132 5.31 -13.54 -7.29
N LEU A 133 5.18 -14.16 -6.11
CA LEU A 133 4.33 -13.70 -5.01
C LEU A 133 5.22 -13.24 -3.88
N ILE A 134 5.02 -12.02 -3.39
CA ILE A 134 5.91 -11.40 -2.40
C ILE A 134 5.13 -11.15 -1.11
N PHE A 135 5.69 -11.63 0.02
CA PHE A 135 5.12 -11.44 1.36
C PHE A 135 6.17 -10.99 2.36
N ASP A 136 5.75 -10.24 3.37
CA ASP A 136 6.55 -9.94 4.55
C ASP A 136 6.50 -11.13 5.52
N ALA A 137 7.57 -11.34 6.30
CA ALA A 137 7.73 -12.51 7.18
C ALA A 137 6.68 -12.60 8.30
N ASP A 138 6.05 -11.47 8.64
CA ASP A 138 5.00 -11.35 9.65
C ASP A 138 3.58 -11.57 9.12
N ASN A 139 3.41 -11.82 7.82
CA ASN A 139 2.10 -11.93 7.21
C ASN A 139 1.37 -13.22 7.50
N LEU A 140 0.05 -13.19 7.27
CA LEU A 140 -0.80 -14.36 7.02
C LEU A 140 -1.56 -14.14 5.72
N VAL A 141 -1.76 -15.20 4.97
CA VAL A 141 -2.36 -15.17 3.63
C VAL A 141 -3.68 -15.93 3.62
N HIS A 142 -4.72 -15.32 3.05
CA HIS A 142 -6.02 -15.96 2.92
C HIS A 142 -5.92 -17.20 2.02
N PRO A 143 -6.59 -18.34 2.35
CA PRO A 143 -6.47 -19.59 1.60
C PRO A 143 -6.65 -19.45 0.09
N GLN A 144 -7.54 -18.59 -0.37
CA GLN A 144 -7.85 -18.39 -1.79
C GLN A 144 -6.96 -17.36 -2.50
N PHE A 145 -5.96 -16.79 -1.83
CA PHE A 145 -5.10 -15.74 -2.39
C PHE A 145 -4.47 -16.13 -3.73
N MET A 146 -3.93 -17.33 -3.83
CA MET A 146 -3.25 -17.79 -5.05
C MET A 146 -4.23 -18.05 -6.19
N LEU A 147 -5.44 -18.53 -5.90
CA LEU A 147 -6.51 -18.69 -6.90
C LEU A 147 -6.89 -17.33 -7.49
N GLU A 148 -7.03 -16.32 -6.64
CA GLU A 148 -7.32 -14.96 -7.08
C GLU A 148 -6.21 -14.36 -7.96
N MET A 149 -4.94 -14.57 -7.57
CA MET A 149 -3.80 -14.13 -8.38
C MET A 149 -3.71 -14.88 -9.71
N ASN A 150 -4.00 -16.19 -9.71
CA ASN A 150 -4.11 -16.97 -10.95
C ASN A 150 -5.17 -16.37 -11.88
N ASP A 151 -6.34 -16.02 -11.36
CA ASP A 151 -7.43 -15.42 -12.15
C ASP A 151 -7.03 -14.08 -12.76
N HIS A 152 -6.31 -13.24 -12.02
CA HIS A 152 -5.77 -11.98 -12.53
C HIS A 152 -4.76 -12.21 -13.67
N LEU A 153 -3.84 -13.17 -13.49
CA LEU A 153 -2.86 -13.52 -14.53
C LEU A 153 -3.55 -14.06 -15.78
N GLU A 154 -4.58 -14.90 -15.63
CA GLU A 154 -5.35 -15.45 -16.76
C GLU A 154 -6.15 -14.40 -17.53
N LYS A 155 -6.49 -13.28 -16.90
CA LYS A 155 -7.05 -12.10 -17.58
C LYS A 155 -6.02 -11.28 -18.36
N GLY A 156 -4.73 -11.65 -18.28
CA GLY A 156 -3.64 -10.94 -18.92
C GLY A 156 -3.04 -9.82 -18.08
N GLU A 157 -3.42 -9.69 -16.81
CA GLU A 157 -2.80 -8.74 -15.89
C GLU A 157 -1.41 -9.24 -15.46
N SER A 158 -0.47 -8.33 -15.25
CA SER A 158 0.94 -8.71 -15.06
C SER A 158 1.53 -8.25 -13.73
N VAL A 159 0.95 -7.22 -13.13
CA VAL A 159 1.37 -6.66 -11.83
C VAL A 159 0.12 -6.42 -11.01
N ILE A 160 -0.01 -7.10 -9.89
CA ILE A 160 -1.22 -7.08 -9.08
C ILE A 160 -0.86 -6.84 -7.61
N GLN A 161 -1.54 -5.90 -6.98
CA GLN A 161 -1.52 -5.69 -5.54
C GLN A 161 -2.74 -6.34 -4.91
N GLY A 162 -2.55 -7.21 -3.94
CA GLY A 162 -3.61 -7.78 -3.14
C GLY A 162 -4.11 -6.83 -2.04
N TYR A 163 -5.23 -7.20 -1.43
CA TYR A 163 -5.88 -6.46 -0.35
C TYR A 163 -5.10 -6.60 0.96
N LEU A 164 -4.62 -5.48 1.49
CA LEU A 164 -3.90 -5.44 2.77
C LEU A 164 -4.90 -5.30 3.93
N ASN A 165 -5.11 -6.38 4.66
CA ASN A 165 -5.92 -6.43 5.87
C ASN A 165 -5.01 -6.41 7.12
N SER A 166 -5.61 -6.44 8.32
CA SER A 166 -4.87 -6.40 9.58
C SER A 166 -5.07 -7.68 10.38
N LYS A 167 -3.97 -8.24 10.91
CA LYS A 167 -3.99 -9.37 11.88
C LYS A 167 -4.57 -8.96 13.24
N ASN A 168 -4.26 -7.74 13.66
CA ASN A 168 -4.45 -7.29 15.05
C ASN A 168 -5.19 -5.94 15.19
N PRO A 169 -6.33 -5.72 14.52
CA PRO A 169 -6.99 -4.42 14.51
C PRO A 169 -7.56 -4.00 15.87
N THR A 170 -7.70 -4.93 16.81
CA THR A 170 -8.28 -4.68 18.13
C THR A 170 -7.28 -4.60 19.28
N ASP A 171 -5.96 -4.74 19.00
CA ASP A 171 -4.92 -4.77 20.03
C ASP A 171 -4.69 -3.42 20.70
N SER A 172 -4.77 -2.35 19.92
CA SER A 172 -4.68 -0.98 20.44
C SER A 172 -5.47 -0.02 19.54
N TRP A 173 -5.74 1.18 20.07
CA TRP A 173 -6.35 2.22 19.24
C TRP A 173 -5.46 2.63 18.05
N VAL A 174 -4.13 2.53 18.18
CA VAL A 174 -3.18 2.81 17.10
C VAL A 174 -3.32 1.76 15.99
N ALA A 175 -3.29 0.48 16.33
CA ALA A 175 -3.49 -0.61 15.38
C ALA A 175 -4.88 -0.51 14.71
N GLY A 176 -5.92 -0.18 15.48
CA GLY A 176 -7.29 -0.02 14.98
C GLY A 176 -7.43 1.15 14.01
N THR A 177 -6.90 2.33 14.34
CA THR A 177 -6.94 3.49 13.44
C THR A 177 -6.09 3.29 12.18
N PHE A 178 -4.97 2.58 12.31
CA PHE A 178 -4.16 2.16 11.16
C PHE A 178 -4.96 1.23 10.22
N SER A 179 -5.67 0.25 10.80
CA SER A 179 -6.53 -0.67 10.05
C SER A 179 -7.66 0.07 9.32
N ILE A 180 -8.32 1.04 9.99
CA ILE A 180 -9.35 1.89 9.38
C ILE A 180 -8.80 2.62 8.16
N ALA A 181 -7.59 3.20 8.26
CA ALA A 181 -6.93 3.90 7.16
C ALA A 181 -6.71 2.96 5.96
N PHE A 182 -6.17 1.76 6.19
CA PHE A 182 -5.95 0.77 5.12
C PHE A 182 -7.25 0.29 4.49
N TRP A 183 -8.28 -0.03 5.27
CA TRP A 183 -9.57 -0.45 4.73
C TRP A 183 -10.23 0.64 3.87
N MET A 184 -10.11 1.91 4.29
CA MET A 184 -10.57 3.05 3.49
C MET A 184 -9.82 3.14 2.16
N VAL A 185 -8.48 3.10 2.18
CA VAL A 185 -7.62 3.17 0.99
C VAL A 185 -7.93 2.02 0.02
N ASN A 186 -8.04 0.80 0.54
CA ASN A 186 -8.34 -0.40 -0.25
C ASN A 186 -9.66 -0.26 -1.01
N HIS A 187 -10.72 0.24 -0.35
CA HIS A 187 -12.05 0.34 -0.95
C HIS A 187 -12.23 1.60 -1.80
N MET A 188 -11.83 2.75 -1.29
CA MET A 188 -12.16 4.03 -1.91
C MET A 188 -11.14 4.49 -2.94
N TRP A 189 -9.90 3.97 -2.87
CA TRP A 189 -8.87 4.40 -3.81
C TRP A 189 -8.40 3.26 -4.72
N HIS A 190 -7.89 2.16 -4.17
CA HIS A 190 -7.37 1.07 -4.99
C HIS A 190 -8.46 0.40 -5.84
N LEU A 191 -9.58 0.03 -5.21
CA LEU A 191 -10.70 -0.57 -5.93
C LEU A 191 -11.30 0.41 -6.96
N ALA A 192 -11.43 1.69 -6.60
CA ALA A 192 -11.95 2.71 -7.51
C ALA A 192 -11.05 2.89 -8.74
N LYS A 193 -9.74 3.09 -8.53
CA LYS A 193 -8.77 3.20 -9.62
C LYS A 193 -8.80 1.99 -10.54
N TYR A 194 -8.80 0.79 -9.97
CA TYR A 194 -8.88 -0.44 -10.75
C TYR A 194 -10.11 -0.48 -11.66
N ARG A 195 -11.28 -0.07 -11.14
CA ARG A 195 -12.54 -0.07 -11.90
C ARG A 195 -12.57 0.86 -13.08
N ILE A 196 -11.98 2.04 -12.94
CA ILE A 196 -11.96 3.06 -14.00
C ILE A 196 -10.73 2.96 -14.90
N GLY A 197 -9.96 1.86 -14.81
CA GLY A 197 -8.82 1.62 -15.69
C GLY A 197 -7.53 2.33 -15.31
N LEU A 198 -7.47 2.97 -14.13
CA LEU A 198 -6.27 3.61 -13.61
C LEU A 198 -5.35 2.61 -12.89
N SER A 199 -4.09 3.00 -12.70
CA SER A 199 -3.10 2.20 -11.98
C SER A 199 -3.23 2.40 -10.48
N THR A 200 -3.13 1.31 -9.71
CA THR A 200 -2.86 1.37 -8.26
C THR A 200 -1.35 1.45 -8.02
N ALA A 201 -0.89 1.22 -6.79
CA ALA A 201 0.52 0.97 -6.50
C ALA A 201 0.68 -0.30 -5.68
N LEU A 202 1.86 -0.88 -5.75
CA LEU A 202 2.30 -1.93 -4.86
C LEU A 202 2.44 -1.37 -3.44
N GLY A 203 2.24 -2.21 -2.44
CA GLY A 203 2.24 -1.85 -1.02
C GLY A 203 3.21 -2.69 -0.18
N GLY A 204 4.28 -3.17 -0.80
CA GLY A 204 5.36 -3.89 -0.16
C GLY A 204 5.09 -5.38 0.03
N THR A 205 3.86 -5.79 0.31
CA THR A 205 3.47 -7.19 0.54
C THR A 205 2.18 -7.55 -0.18
N GLY A 206 1.89 -8.86 -0.31
CA GLY A 206 0.73 -9.31 -1.07
C GLY A 206 0.78 -8.94 -2.54
N MET A 207 1.97 -8.88 -3.11
CA MET A 207 2.20 -8.49 -4.51
C MET A 207 2.33 -9.74 -5.40
N CYS A 208 1.76 -9.66 -6.60
CA CYS A 208 1.98 -10.62 -7.67
C CYS A 208 2.58 -9.90 -8.88
N ILE A 209 3.72 -10.38 -9.37
CA ILE A 209 4.45 -9.77 -10.50
C ILE A 209 4.87 -10.87 -11.45
N ARG A 210 4.44 -10.81 -12.72
CA ARG A 210 4.93 -11.76 -13.74
C ARG A 210 6.45 -11.71 -13.84
N THR A 211 7.08 -12.87 -13.96
CA THR A 211 8.53 -12.97 -14.15
C THR A 211 9.00 -12.22 -15.38
N SER A 212 8.19 -12.19 -16.45
CA SER A 212 8.48 -11.39 -17.66
C SER A 212 8.65 -9.91 -17.38
N ILE A 213 7.89 -9.32 -16.44
CA ILE A 213 8.03 -7.91 -16.04
C ILE A 213 9.37 -7.67 -15.36
N ILE A 214 9.78 -8.57 -14.46
CA ILE A 214 11.09 -8.46 -13.79
C ILE A 214 12.22 -8.61 -14.81
N ARG A 215 12.08 -9.54 -15.76
CA ARG A 215 13.08 -9.77 -16.81
C ARG A 215 13.23 -8.59 -17.76
N GLU A 216 12.12 -7.92 -18.12
CA GLU A 216 12.11 -6.83 -19.08
C GLU A 216 12.52 -5.50 -18.46
N TYR A 217 12.01 -5.19 -17.25
CA TYR A 217 12.19 -3.89 -16.61
C TYR A 217 13.25 -3.90 -15.49
N GLY A 218 13.69 -5.07 -15.02
CA GLY A 218 14.61 -5.23 -13.90
C GLY A 218 14.03 -4.77 -12.57
N TRP A 219 14.64 -5.24 -11.48
CA TRP A 219 14.33 -4.79 -10.11
C TRP A 219 15.52 -4.02 -9.54
N ASP A 220 15.63 -2.73 -9.84
CA ASP A 220 16.69 -1.81 -9.42
C ASP A 220 16.15 -0.67 -8.52
N CYS A 221 15.27 -1.05 -7.59
CA CYS A 221 14.59 -0.12 -6.69
C CYS A 221 15.39 0.08 -5.40
N ASN A 222 15.87 1.33 -5.19
CA ASN A 222 16.81 1.69 -4.13
C ASN A 222 16.22 2.71 -3.13
N SER A 223 14.92 2.98 -3.15
CA SER A 223 14.26 3.84 -2.17
C SER A 223 13.86 3.06 -0.92
N LEU A 224 13.51 3.79 0.14
CA LEU A 224 12.92 3.20 1.36
C LEU A 224 11.48 2.67 1.16
N THR A 225 10.91 2.91 -0.04
CA THR A 225 9.61 2.41 -0.52
C THR A 225 9.81 1.86 -1.93
N GLU A 226 10.50 0.71 -2.01
CA GLU A 226 10.86 0.02 -3.25
C GLU A 226 9.63 -0.36 -4.08
N ASP A 227 8.53 -0.65 -3.42
CA ASP A 227 7.21 -0.96 -3.96
C ASP A 227 6.61 0.23 -4.72
N MET A 228 6.59 1.40 -4.11
CA MET A 228 6.15 2.64 -4.75
C MET A 228 7.09 3.01 -5.91
N GLU A 229 8.41 2.89 -5.71
CA GLU A 229 9.39 3.17 -6.75
C GLU A 229 9.17 2.29 -7.98
N PHE A 230 9.02 0.96 -7.77
CA PHE A 230 8.76 0.03 -8.86
C PHE A 230 7.43 0.31 -9.56
N SER A 231 6.38 0.62 -8.80
CA SER A 231 5.09 1.00 -9.37
C SER A 231 5.19 2.23 -10.28
N MET A 232 5.90 3.26 -9.85
CA MET A 232 6.09 4.48 -10.66
C MET A 232 7.01 4.23 -11.85
N LYS A 233 8.05 3.41 -11.71
CA LYS A 233 8.90 2.96 -12.83
C LYS A 233 8.07 2.28 -13.90
N LEU A 234 7.29 1.27 -13.54
CA LEU A 234 6.43 0.55 -14.47
C LEU A 234 5.39 1.47 -15.13
N LEU A 235 4.80 2.38 -14.35
CA LEU A 235 3.82 3.31 -14.85
C LEU A 235 4.38 4.27 -15.91
N THR A 236 5.67 4.69 -15.80
CA THR A 236 6.33 5.48 -16.86
C THR A 236 6.47 4.71 -18.18
N HIS A 237 6.40 3.38 -18.15
CA HIS A 237 6.37 2.52 -19.34
C HIS A 237 4.94 2.14 -19.77
N GLY A 238 3.91 2.71 -19.12
CA GLY A 238 2.51 2.41 -19.42
C GLY A 238 2.02 1.08 -18.83
N ILE A 239 2.82 0.43 -17.98
CA ILE A 239 2.45 -0.82 -17.30
C ILE A 239 1.59 -0.49 -16.09
N ARG A 240 0.39 -1.08 -16.06
CA ARG A 240 -0.59 -0.89 -15.00
C ARG A 240 -0.33 -1.81 -13.82
N THR A 241 -0.35 -1.28 -12.60
CA THR A 241 -0.54 -2.08 -11.39
C THR A 241 -2.03 -2.28 -11.16
N CYS A 242 -2.49 -3.52 -11.19
CA CYS A 242 -3.87 -3.94 -10.98
C CYS A 242 -4.18 -4.14 -9.50
N TRP A 243 -5.45 -4.37 -9.15
CA TRP A 243 -5.91 -4.55 -7.77
C TRP A 243 -6.68 -5.84 -7.58
N GLY A 244 -6.12 -6.76 -6.80
CA GLY A 244 -6.76 -8.00 -6.37
C GLY A 244 -7.56 -7.79 -5.09
N HIS A 245 -8.83 -7.37 -5.21
CA HIS A 245 -9.66 -7.01 -4.05
C HIS A 245 -9.97 -8.19 -3.13
N ASP A 246 -10.07 -9.37 -3.69
CA ASP A 246 -10.42 -10.60 -2.97
C ASP A 246 -9.15 -11.45 -2.65
N ALA A 247 -7.98 -11.07 -3.16
CA ALA A 247 -6.68 -11.62 -2.77
C ALA A 247 -6.18 -10.96 -1.47
N ILE A 248 -6.50 -11.56 -0.32
CA ILE A 248 -6.32 -10.92 0.99
C ILE A 248 -5.04 -11.40 1.67
N VAL A 249 -4.28 -10.44 2.17
CA VAL A 249 -3.13 -10.64 3.07
C VAL A 249 -3.40 -9.89 4.37
N TYR A 250 -3.03 -10.50 5.49
CA TYR A 250 -3.16 -9.93 6.83
C TYR A 250 -1.75 -9.58 7.34
N ASP A 251 -1.48 -8.31 7.53
CA ASP A 251 -0.23 -7.81 8.10
C ASP A 251 -0.37 -7.40 9.58
N GLU A 252 0.73 -7.36 10.31
CA GLU A 252 0.76 -6.94 11.70
C GLU A 252 0.88 -5.41 11.79
N LYS A 253 -0.13 -4.77 12.39
CA LYS A 253 -0.09 -3.32 12.65
C LYS A 253 0.61 -3.03 13.96
N VAL A 254 1.50 -2.04 13.95
CA VAL A 254 2.16 -1.56 15.16
C VAL A 254 1.15 -1.06 16.20
N THR A 255 1.39 -1.36 17.46
CA THR A 255 0.44 -1.12 18.54
C THR A 255 0.69 0.19 19.31
N THR A 256 1.84 0.84 19.10
CA THR A 256 2.20 2.08 19.79
C THR A 256 2.36 3.25 18.82
N MET A 257 2.02 4.46 19.25
CA MET A 257 2.17 5.67 18.44
C MET A 257 3.64 5.93 18.06
N LYS A 258 4.58 5.64 18.95
CA LYS A 258 6.03 5.79 18.69
C LYS A 258 6.49 4.89 17.53
N ALA A 259 6.12 3.61 17.54
CA ALA A 259 6.43 2.67 16.46
C ALA A 259 5.72 3.09 15.16
N SER A 260 4.46 3.50 15.25
CA SER A 260 3.69 4.01 14.12
C SER A 260 4.35 5.25 13.47
N CYS A 261 4.78 6.22 14.26
CA CYS A 261 5.48 7.39 13.74
C CYS A 261 6.82 7.01 13.07
N LYS A 262 7.58 6.07 13.65
CA LYS A 262 8.84 5.59 13.07
C LYS A 262 8.61 4.91 11.71
N GLN A 263 7.63 4.03 11.61
CA GLN A 263 7.29 3.33 10.37
C GLN A 263 6.81 4.31 9.29
N ARG A 264 5.88 5.21 9.65
CA ARG A 264 5.33 6.21 8.73
C ARG A 264 6.37 7.25 8.29
N LEU A 265 7.34 7.58 9.15
CA LEU A 265 8.45 8.45 8.78
C LEU A 265 9.28 7.83 7.65
N ARG A 266 9.60 6.53 7.74
CA ARG A 266 10.29 5.80 6.67
C ARG A 266 9.49 5.84 5.37
N TRP A 267 8.17 5.64 5.42
CA TRP A 267 7.31 5.73 4.25
C TRP A 267 7.27 7.14 3.65
N ALA A 268 7.14 8.17 4.49
CA ALA A 268 7.16 9.55 4.02
C ALA A 268 8.48 9.91 3.33
N GLN A 269 9.63 9.52 3.91
CA GLN A 269 10.94 9.72 3.30
C GLN A 269 11.03 9.08 1.91
N GLY A 270 10.64 7.80 1.78
CA GLY A 270 10.62 7.10 0.51
C GLY A 270 9.66 7.71 -0.52
N GLN A 271 8.45 8.11 -0.08
CA GLN A 271 7.48 8.77 -0.96
C GLN A 271 7.96 10.12 -1.48
N PHE A 272 8.59 10.95 -0.65
CA PHE A 272 9.17 12.23 -1.10
C PHE A 272 10.32 12.03 -2.07
N ASP A 273 11.19 11.03 -1.85
CA ASP A 273 12.25 10.66 -2.80
C ASP A 273 11.65 10.20 -4.14
N CYS A 274 10.69 9.28 -4.12
CA CYS A 274 10.00 8.81 -5.32
C CYS A 274 9.29 9.96 -6.04
N ALA A 275 8.59 10.83 -5.33
CA ALA A 275 7.88 11.97 -5.93
C ALA A 275 8.84 12.90 -6.67
N GLY A 276 9.98 13.24 -6.05
CA GLY A 276 11.00 14.07 -6.69
C GLY A 276 11.55 13.49 -7.99
N ARG A 277 11.71 12.17 -8.06
CA ARG A 277 12.26 11.47 -9.22
C ARG A 277 11.23 11.17 -10.31
N TYR A 278 9.99 10.87 -9.94
CA TYR A 278 8.99 10.34 -10.87
C TYR A 278 7.94 11.35 -11.32
N ILE A 279 7.59 12.40 -10.55
CA ILE A 279 6.62 13.41 -10.99
C ILE A 279 7.00 14.01 -12.36
N PRO A 280 8.25 14.49 -12.57
CA PRO A 280 8.63 15.04 -13.88
C PRO A 280 8.54 14.02 -15.02
N LYS A 281 8.92 12.77 -14.75
CA LYS A 281 8.89 11.68 -15.75
C LYS A 281 7.44 11.31 -16.12
N LEU A 282 6.57 11.15 -15.11
CA LEU A 282 5.15 10.84 -15.32
C LEU A 282 4.45 11.96 -16.09
N PHE A 283 4.74 13.22 -15.75
CA PHE A 283 4.18 14.38 -16.46
C PHE A 283 4.63 14.40 -17.92
N ALA A 284 5.94 14.34 -18.17
CA ALA A 284 6.48 14.37 -19.53
C ALA A 284 5.98 13.20 -20.38
N THR A 285 5.99 11.97 -19.83
CA THR A 285 5.53 10.78 -20.56
C THR A 285 4.03 10.81 -20.77
N GLY A 286 3.25 11.18 -19.75
CA GLY A 286 1.80 11.25 -19.83
C GLY A 286 1.31 12.26 -20.86
N ILE A 287 1.92 13.45 -20.91
CA ILE A 287 1.61 14.45 -21.95
C ILE A 287 2.03 13.96 -23.32
N LYS A 288 3.25 13.42 -23.47
CA LYS A 288 3.76 12.93 -24.75
C LYS A 288 2.90 11.81 -25.35
N THR A 289 2.39 10.92 -24.50
CA THR A 289 1.60 9.76 -24.95
C THR A 289 0.08 9.98 -24.91
N GLY A 290 -0.39 11.10 -24.32
CA GLY A 290 -1.81 11.34 -24.06
C GLY A 290 -2.42 10.35 -23.06
N ASN A 291 -1.62 9.64 -22.28
CA ASN A 291 -2.08 8.57 -21.39
C ASN A 291 -2.46 9.12 -20.01
N ILE A 292 -3.77 9.21 -19.75
CA ILE A 292 -4.34 9.69 -18.49
C ILE A 292 -3.92 8.83 -17.29
N MET A 293 -3.76 7.52 -17.46
CA MET A 293 -3.31 6.63 -16.39
C MET A 293 -1.91 7.01 -15.89
N ILE A 294 -1.00 7.42 -16.77
CA ILE A 294 0.35 7.87 -16.40
C ILE A 294 0.27 9.18 -15.63
N LEU A 295 -0.56 10.13 -16.11
CA LEU A 295 -0.78 11.41 -15.42
C LEU A 295 -1.42 11.23 -14.03
N ASP A 296 -2.32 10.27 -13.91
CA ASP A 296 -2.96 9.90 -12.64
C ASP A 296 -1.94 9.44 -11.57
N GLY A 297 -0.84 8.82 -11.98
CA GLY A 297 0.26 8.45 -11.08
C GLY A 297 0.84 9.64 -10.28
N ILE A 298 0.75 10.86 -10.83
CA ILE A 298 1.19 12.08 -10.15
C ILE A 298 0.37 12.30 -8.87
N PHE A 299 -0.95 12.11 -8.92
CA PHE A 299 -1.82 12.25 -7.73
C PHE A 299 -1.43 11.25 -6.64
N GLN A 300 -1.03 10.05 -7.02
CA GLN A 300 -0.66 9.01 -6.08
C GLN A 300 0.67 9.29 -5.39
N VAL A 301 1.72 9.62 -6.14
CA VAL A 301 3.06 9.81 -5.59
C VAL A 301 3.22 11.15 -4.89
N SER A 302 2.38 12.15 -5.19
CA SER A 302 2.41 13.49 -4.60
C SER A 302 1.56 13.67 -3.34
N GLN A 303 0.91 12.60 -2.84
CA GLN A 303 0.09 12.68 -1.61
C GLN A 303 0.77 13.37 -0.42
N PRO A 304 2.06 13.10 -0.08
CA PRO A 304 2.71 13.79 1.04
C PRO A 304 2.81 15.30 0.83
N TYR A 305 3.05 15.74 -0.41
CA TYR A 305 3.06 17.17 -0.74
C TYR A 305 1.66 17.79 -0.59
N PHE A 306 0.63 17.08 -1.02
CA PHE A 306 -0.75 17.55 -0.89
C PHE A 306 -1.14 17.73 0.59
N LEU A 307 -0.74 16.81 1.48
CA LEU A 307 -0.98 16.95 2.91
C LEU A 307 -0.27 18.18 3.50
N LEU A 308 0.98 18.45 3.12
CA LEU A 308 1.71 19.64 3.55
C LEU A 308 1.06 20.92 3.00
N LEU A 309 0.70 20.91 1.72
CA LEU A 309 0.04 22.04 1.06
C LEU A 309 -1.28 22.40 1.74
N THR A 310 -2.14 21.41 2.01
CA THR A 310 -3.40 21.63 2.70
C THR A 310 -3.20 22.11 4.14
N THR A 311 -2.18 21.62 4.83
CA THR A 311 -1.85 22.07 6.19
C THR A 311 -1.45 23.54 6.19
N VAL A 312 -0.55 23.96 5.28
CA VAL A 312 -0.15 25.35 5.12
C VAL A 312 -1.37 26.23 4.78
N TYR A 313 -2.18 25.77 3.84
CA TYR A 313 -3.40 26.48 3.46
C TYR A 313 -4.37 26.68 4.64
N LEU A 314 -4.60 25.64 5.45
CA LEU A 314 -5.50 25.75 6.61
C LEU A 314 -4.99 26.79 7.63
N VAL A 315 -3.68 26.80 7.91
CA VAL A 315 -3.07 27.79 8.80
C VAL A 315 -3.23 29.22 8.24
N LEU A 316 -2.89 29.39 6.96
CA LEU A 316 -3.02 30.70 6.29
C LEU A 316 -4.49 31.15 6.18
N SER A 317 -5.41 30.24 5.92
CA SER A 317 -6.84 30.52 5.87
C SER A 317 -7.38 30.95 7.23
N TYR A 318 -6.90 30.30 8.30
CA TYR A 318 -7.23 30.70 9.67
C TYR A 318 -6.74 32.15 9.98
N ILE A 319 -5.49 32.46 9.63
CA ILE A 319 -4.94 33.82 9.80
C ILE A 319 -5.74 34.82 8.97
N ASN A 320 -6.04 34.49 7.71
CA ASN A 320 -6.76 35.36 6.78
C ASN A 320 -8.21 35.67 7.23
N ALA A 321 -8.81 34.81 8.05
CA ALA A 321 -10.13 35.03 8.62
C ALA A 321 -10.17 36.23 9.62
N TYR A 322 -9.03 36.45 10.30
CA TYR A 322 -8.89 37.58 11.25
C TYR A 322 -8.17 38.77 10.65
N THR A 323 -7.25 38.55 9.73
CA THR A 323 -6.47 39.61 9.08
C THR A 323 -6.40 39.28 7.58
N PRO A 324 -7.28 39.89 6.74
CA PRO A 324 -7.31 39.62 5.31
C PRO A 324 -5.99 39.98 4.62
N ILE A 325 -5.17 39.01 4.29
CA ILE A 325 -3.84 39.15 3.68
C ILE A 325 -3.79 38.70 2.22
N TYR A 326 -4.72 37.84 1.80
CA TYR A 326 -4.79 37.31 0.43
C TYR A 326 -6.23 37.04 0.01
N THR A 327 -6.45 36.86 -1.31
CA THR A 327 -7.74 36.50 -1.88
C THR A 327 -8.03 35.00 -1.70
N ASN A 328 -9.07 34.70 -0.91
CA ASN A 328 -9.53 33.32 -0.79
C ASN A 328 -10.59 33.04 -1.87
N ILE A 329 -10.14 32.47 -3.02
CA ILE A 329 -11.05 32.18 -4.13
C ILE A 329 -12.03 31.05 -3.80
N LEU A 330 -11.68 30.14 -2.87
CA LEU A 330 -12.58 29.05 -2.48
C LEU A 330 -13.87 29.58 -1.88
N TYR A 331 -13.79 30.65 -1.09
CA TYR A 331 -14.97 31.27 -0.48
C TYR A 331 -15.78 32.14 -1.46
N GLN A 332 -15.17 32.50 -2.61
CA GLN A 332 -15.88 33.14 -3.72
C GLN A 332 -16.67 32.14 -4.57
N ILE A 333 -16.15 30.89 -4.70
CA ILE A 333 -16.80 29.82 -5.46
C ILE A 333 -17.96 29.21 -4.66
N LEU A 334 -17.73 28.91 -3.38
CA LEU A 334 -18.71 28.30 -2.48
C LEU A 334 -18.60 28.95 -1.08
N PRO A 335 -19.71 29.11 -0.37
CA PRO A 335 -19.69 29.59 1.02
C PRO A 335 -18.81 28.73 1.93
N MET A 336 -18.20 29.30 2.94
CA MET A 336 -17.36 28.62 3.93
C MET A 336 -18.07 27.43 4.57
N SER A 337 -19.38 27.48 4.79
CA SER A 337 -20.20 26.41 5.32
C SER A 337 -20.15 25.15 4.44
N VAL A 338 -20.14 25.31 3.11
CA VAL A 338 -20.05 24.21 2.16
C VAL A 338 -18.68 23.54 2.25
N TRP A 339 -17.60 24.32 2.30
CA TRP A 339 -16.25 23.78 2.50
C TRP A 339 -16.10 23.06 3.84
N THR A 340 -16.73 23.57 4.88
CA THR A 340 -16.77 22.90 6.19
C THR A 340 -17.49 21.55 6.10
N ILE A 341 -18.64 21.50 5.43
CA ILE A 341 -19.39 20.26 5.19
C ILE A 341 -18.55 19.25 4.40
N ILE A 342 -17.85 19.69 3.34
CA ILE A 342 -16.93 18.84 2.57
C ILE A 342 -15.80 18.31 3.45
N GLY A 343 -15.16 19.17 4.25
CA GLY A 343 -14.09 18.80 5.17
C GLY A 343 -14.53 17.81 6.24
N VAL A 344 -15.67 18.05 6.87
CA VAL A 344 -16.25 17.10 7.83
C VAL A 344 -16.71 15.82 7.14
N GLY A 345 -17.28 15.93 5.94
CA GLY A 345 -17.74 14.80 5.14
C GLY A 345 -16.62 13.78 4.84
N GLN A 346 -15.37 14.21 4.70
CA GLN A 346 -14.23 13.32 4.51
C GLN A 346 -14.06 12.32 5.68
N TYR A 347 -14.40 12.71 6.89
CA TYR A 347 -14.38 11.80 8.05
C TYR A 347 -15.54 10.80 8.04
N LEU A 348 -16.56 10.98 7.22
CA LEU A 348 -17.65 10.02 7.05
C LEU A 348 -17.28 8.88 6.08
N PHE A 349 -16.31 9.06 5.21
CA PHE A 349 -15.90 8.01 4.27
C PHE A 349 -15.43 6.73 4.95
N PRO A 350 -14.55 6.75 5.97
CA PRO A 350 -14.20 5.54 6.70
C PRO A 350 -15.41 4.86 7.33
N LEU A 351 -16.38 5.63 7.84
CA LEU A 351 -17.62 5.12 8.41
C LEU A 351 -18.39 4.23 7.42
N ILE A 352 -18.53 4.69 6.17
CA ILE A 352 -19.21 3.92 5.11
C ILE A 352 -18.49 2.59 4.86
N VAL A 353 -17.15 2.58 4.86
CA VAL A 353 -16.36 1.36 4.70
C VAL A 353 -16.56 0.43 5.89
N LEU A 354 -16.49 0.94 7.12
CA LEU A 354 -16.68 0.14 8.34
C LEU A 354 -18.06 -0.54 8.39
N LEU A 355 -19.12 0.14 7.91
CA LEU A 355 -20.46 -0.45 7.80
C LEU A 355 -20.50 -1.60 6.79
N LYS A 356 -19.69 -1.55 5.72
CA LYS A 356 -19.64 -2.59 4.69
C LYS A 356 -18.88 -3.84 5.12
N ILE A 357 -17.72 -3.67 5.82
CA ILE A 357 -16.82 -4.79 6.15
C ILE A 357 -17.13 -5.48 7.48
N LYS A 358 -18.15 -5.04 8.21
CA LYS A 358 -18.60 -5.65 9.48
C LYS A 358 -17.45 -5.83 10.49
N VAL A 359 -16.89 -4.74 10.91
CA VAL A 359 -15.76 -4.71 11.85
C VAL A 359 -16.15 -5.09 13.28
N PRO A 360 -15.19 -5.56 14.11
CA PRO A 360 -15.43 -5.78 15.55
C PRO A 360 -15.92 -4.49 16.26
N PRO A 361 -16.81 -4.60 17.28
CA PRO A 361 -17.39 -3.43 17.97
C PRO A 361 -16.34 -2.45 18.50
N LYS A 362 -15.19 -2.95 18.95
CA LYS A 362 -14.08 -2.12 19.47
C LYS A 362 -13.54 -1.12 18.44
N ILE A 363 -13.63 -1.42 17.14
CA ILE A 363 -13.19 -0.54 16.05
C ILE A 363 -14.02 0.74 15.98
N TRP A 364 -15.31 0.67 16.31
CA TRP A 364 -16.18 1.85 16.36
C TRP A 364 -15.71 2.87 17.41
N PHE A 365 -15.23 2.39 18.55
CA PHE A 365 -14.61 3.27 19.55
C PHE A 365 -13.30 3.86 19.03
N TYR A 366 -12.46 3.07 18.36
CA TYR A 366 -11.20 3.57 17.79
C TYR A 366 -11.42 4.57 16.65
N TYR A 367 -12.55 4.46 15.93
CA TYR A 367 -12.92 5.43 14.90
C TYR A 367 -13.07 6.86 15.46
N LEU A 368 -13.51 7.02 16.70
CA LEU A 368 -13.58 8.35 17.36
C LEU A 368 -12.18 8.96 17.52
N LEU A 369 -11.14 8.14 17.60
CA LEU A 369 -9.74 8.57 17.71
C LEU A 369 -9.04 8.69 16.34
N TYR A 370 -9.72 8.31 15.25
CA TYR A 370 -9.19 8.33 13.89
C TYR A 370 -8.67 9.73 13.45
N PRO A 371 -9.34 10.85 13.77
CA PRO A 371 -8.81 12.18 13.48
C PRO A 371 -7.43 12.44 14.09
N LEU A 372 -7.19 12.01 15.33
CA LEU A 372 -5.89 12.15 15.99
C LEU A 372 -4.78 11.40 15.22
N PHE A 373 -5.10 10.20 14.74
CA PHE A 373 -4.19 9.43 13.92
C PHE A 373 -3.90 10.13 12.59
N VAL A 374 -4.91 10.68 11.92
CA VAL A 374 -4.76 11.41 10.64
C VAL A 374 -3.90 12.66 10.84
N TYR A 375 -4.19 13.48 11.84
CA TYR A 375 -3.39 14.68 12.12
C TYR A 375 -1.96 14.38 12.52
N SER A 376 -1.68 13.21 13.12
CA SER A 376 -0.32 12.80 13.44
C SER A 376 0.57 12.55 12.21
N TRP A 377 0.01 12.47 11.00
CA TRP A 377 0.77 12.45 9.76
C TRP A 377 1.44 13.79 9.43
N ILE A 378 0.91 14.92 9.92
CA ILE A 378 1.46 16.24 9.62
C ILE A 378 2.92 16.36 10.08
N PRO A 379 3.24 16.20 11.39
CA PRO A 379 4.63 16.27 11.85
C PRO A 379 5.52 15.19 11.23
N VAL A 380 4.97 14.00 10.94
CA VAL A 380 5.69 12.91 10.28
C VAL A 380 6.10 13.31 8.86
N ASN A 381 5.20 13.92 8.08
CA ASN A 381 5.50 14.37 6.71
C ASN A 381 6.48 15.56 6.70
N ILE A 382 6.34 16.50 7.63
CA ILE A 382 7.30 17.61 7.76
C ILE A 382 8.70 17.05 8.00
N LEU A 383 8.85 16.13 8.97
CA LEU A 383 10.13 15.50 9.27
C LEU A 383 10.62 14.63 8.10
N GLY A 384 9.72 13.92 7.42
CA GLY A 384 10.00 13.11 6.23
C GLY A 384 10.56 13.92 5.08
N TRP A 385 10.01 15.11 4.85
CA TRP A 385 10.51 16.05 3.85
C TRP A 385 11.96 16.47 4.12
N PHE A 386 12.27 16.88 5.34
CA PHE A 386 13.64 17.27 5.70
C PHE A 386 14.62 16.09 5.66
N ARG A 387 14.16 14.88 5.93
CA ARG A 387 14.99 13.65 5.98
C ARG A 387 14.88 12.79 4.72
N ARG A 388 14.29 13.26 3.63
CA ARG A 388 14.03 12.46 2.40
C ARG A 388 15.27 11.86 1.75
N HIS A 389 16.46 12.43 1.99
CA HIS A 389 17.73 11.94 1.48
C HIS A 389 18.40 10.90 2.40
N ASN A 390 17.88 10.69 3.60
CA ASN A 390 18.39 9.69 4.52
C ASN A 390 17.78 8.32 4.17
N LYS A 391 18.61 7.42 3.64
CA LYS A 391 18.21 6.07 3.20
C LYS A 391 18.48 4.98 4.24
N VAL A 392 18.71 5.34 5.49
CA VAL A 392 18.96 4.34 6.54
C VAL A 392 17.68 3.56 6.81
N TRP A 393 17.72 2.27 6.48
CA TRP A 393 16.65 1.32 6.78
C TRP A 393 16.61 1.02 8.27
N SER A 394 15.43 0.90 8.85
CA SER A 394 15.24 0.55 10.24
C SER A 394 14.21 -0.58 10.36
N HIS A 395 14.63 -1.68 10.97
CA HIS A 395 13.78 -2.83 11.23
C HIS A 395 12.61 -2.47 12.17
N THR A 396 11.45 -3.04 11.89
CA THR A 396 10.29 -3.06 12.79
C THR A 396 10.22 -4.44 13.40
N VAL A 397 10.30 -4.55 14.71
CA VAL A 397 10.28 -5.85 15.41
C VAL A 397 8.85 -6.38 15.44
N HIS A 398 8.66 -7.61 14.97
CA HIS A 398 7.40 -8.35 15.03
C HIS A 398 7.53 -9.48 16.08
N THR A 399 6.50 -9.64 16.91
CA THR A 399 6.58 -10.58 18.05
C THR A 399 5.38 -11.50 18.14
N ARG A 400 4.38 -11.31 17.27
CA ARG A 400 3.12 -12.02 17.38
C ARG A 400 3.04 -13.20 16.43
N ALA A 401 3.48 -14.37 16.90
CA ALA A 401 3.21 -15.65 16.24
C ALA A 401 1.73 -16.01 16.44
N VAL A 402 0.90 -15.79 15.45
CA VAL A 402 -0.52 -16.20 15.41
C VAL A 402 -0.78 -16.95 14.13
N GLY A 403 -1.57 -18.04 14.24
CA GLY A 403 -2.07 -18.78 13.09
C GLY A 403 -3.29 -18.08 12.45
N LEU A 404 -3.70 -18.55 11.27
CA LEU A 404 -4.85 -17.99 10.55
C LEU A 404 -6.16 -18.17 11.36
N ASP A 405 -6.29 -19.24 12.13
CA ASP A 405 -7.47 -19.54 12.97
C ASP A 405 -7.63 -18.51 14.11
N ASP A 406 -6.54 -17.93 14.59
CA ASP A 406 -6.54 -16.91 15.64
C ASP A 406 -6.95 -15.54 15.13
N VAL A 407 -6.75 -15.28 13.82
CA VAL A 407 -7.23 -14.08 13.17
C VAL A 407 -8.73 -14.23 12.99
N LYS A 408 -9.52 -13.58 13.87
CA LYS A 408 -10.97 -13.46 13.65
C LYS A 408 -11.17 -12.79 12.31
N LEU A 409 -11.35 -13.62 11.26
CA LEU A 409 -11.56 -13.18 9.90
C LEU A 409 -12.66 -12.13 9.93
N THR A 410 -12.31 -10.89 9.72
CA THR A 410 -13.27 -9.85 9.42
C THR A 410 -13.96 -10.33 8.15
N ARG A 411 -15.12 -10.96 8.30
CA ARG A 411 -15.88 -11.51 7.18
C ARG A 411 -16.23 -10.35 6.27
N MET A 412 -15.43 -10.17 5.23
CA MET A 412 -15.91 -9.50 4.04
C MET A 412 -17.11 -10.30 3.56
N GLY A 413 -18.29 -9.66 3.59
CA GLY A 413 -19.59 -10.27 3.56
C GLY A 413 -19.71 -11.49 2.67
N ASN A 414 -20.25 -12.56 3.25
CA ASN A 414 -20.79 -13.75 2.60
C ASN A 414 -20.22 -14.10 1.22
N MET A 415 -18.99 -14.58 1.14
CA MET A 415 -18.58 -15.47 0.08
C MET A 415 -18.81 -16.90 0.56
N ASN A 416 -19.71 -17.59 -0.12
CA ASN A 416 -20.12 -18.98 0.05
C ASN A 416 -21.16 -19.29 1.15
N LYS A 417 -22.43 -18.90 0.89
CA LYS A 417 -23.61 -19.64 1.37
C LYS A 417 -24.54 -20.05 0.22
N ASN A 418 -24.06 -20.23 -1.00
CA ASN A 418 -24.86 -20.79 -2.08
C ASN A 418 -23.97 -21.67 -3.00
N GLN A 419 -23.36 -22.69 -2.41
CA GLN A 419 -22.99 -23.92 -3.11
C GLN A 419 -23.31 -25.07 -2.15
N LYS A 420 -24.54 -25.47 -2.15
CA LYS A 420 -25.04 -26.81 -1.95
C LYS A 420 -26.06 -27.09 -3.05
#